data_0a606364c64037d2387b9ac838614171
#
_entry.id   0a606364c64037d2387b9ac838614171
#
_cell.length_a   1.000
_cell.length_b   1.000
_cell.length_c   1.000
_cell.angle_alpha   90.00
_cell.angle_beta   90.00
_cell.angle_gamma   90.00
#
_symmetry.space_group_name_H-M   'P 1'
#
loop_
_entity.id
_entity.type
_entity.pdbx_description
1 polymer ?
#
loop_
_entity_poly.entity_id
_entity_poly.type
_entity_poly.pdbx_seq_one_letter_code
_entity_poly.pdbx_strand_id
1 'polypeptide(L)'
;IFLDEIMRQAAESEIIQLSLHIREGKPLSTFKCNGKEVQIFTQKDIVDGMYSWADQIICATNNKRNEINNFVRYKKGFAPETPSIGDKIISLKNHWDCISSRGDWALTNGAIGEITYFSNRNVFVPFYISENPIEVMTTNMKLEDNDNFNQLLLDYKCLTIGVPALSSKQQYQMNNSKMCPDAPYEFAYAYAITCWKAQGSEWNKVLGFEENFPFDKETHKKYLYTLTTRASEKLVLIRK
;
A
#
# COMPACT_ATOMS: atom_id res chain seq x y z
N ILE A 1 -12.65 9.94 -34.87
CA ILE A 1 -13.24 8.58 -34.86
C ILE A 1 -12.65 7.76 -33.69
N PHE A 2 -11.33 7.73 -33.55
CA PHE A 2 -10.66 6.96 -32.47
C PHE A 2 -10.98 7.46 -31.06
N LEU A 3 -11.06 8.77 -30.87
CA LEU A 3 -11.36 9.39 -29.58
C LEU A 3 -12.81 9.14 -29.15
N ASP A 4 -13.75 9.18 -30.10
CA ASP A 4 -15.18 8.95 -29.85
C ASP A 4 -15.46 7.50 -29.47
N GLU A 5 -14.70 6.55 -29.99
CA GLU A 5 -14.83 5.13 -29.67
C GLU A 5 -14.28 4.81 -28.28
N ILE A 6 -13.12 5.38 -27.93
CA ILE A 6 -12.55 5.31 -26.58
C ILE A 6 -13.50 5.95 -25.55
N MET A 7 -14.08 7.11 -25.86
CA MET A 7 -15.04 7.78 -24.99
C MET A 7 -16.35 6.98 -24.82
N ARG A 8 -16.81 6.27 -25.85
CA ARG A 8 -18.00 5.40 -25.75
C ARG A 8 -17.71 4.17 -24.89
N GLN A 9 -16.58 3.49 -25.11
CA GLN A 9 -16.16 2.34 -24.28
C GLN A 9 -15.98 2.74 -22.82
N ALA A 10 -15.36 3.91 -22.58
CA ALA A 10 -15.24 4.46 -21.24
C ALA A 10 -16.61 4.78 -20.60
N ALA A 11 -17.58 5.27 -21.38
CA ALA A 11 -18.93 5.55 -20.88
C ALA A 11 -19.74 4.28 -20.56
N GLU A 12 -19.38 3.13 -21.14
CA GLU A 12 -20.00 1.83 -20.85
C GLU A 12 -19.43 1.17 -19.59
N SER A 13 -18.22 1.56 -19.16
CA SER A 13 -17.59 1.00 -17.95
C SER A 13 -18.37 1.36 -16.69
N GLU A 14 -18.76 0.33 -15.96
CA GLU A 14 -19.48 0.47 -14.68
C GLU A 14 -18.62 1.17 -13.62
N ILE A 15 -17.30 0.99 -13.65
CA ILE A 15 -16.34 1.68 -12.76
C ILE A 15 -16.37 3.19 -13.04
N ILE A 16 -16.38 3.59 -14.32
CA ILE A 16 -16.46 5.01 -14.68
C ILE A 16 -17.83 5.59 -14.30
N GLN A 17 -18.91 4.88 -14.55
CA GLN A 17 -20.25 5.30 -14.13
C GLN A 17 -20.35 5.48 -12.60
N LEU A 18 -19.76 4.56 -11.82
CA LEU A 18 -19.69 4.70 -10.37
C LEU A 18 -18.85 5.92 -9.97
N SER A 19 -17.72 6.14 -10.62
CA SER A 19 -16.87 7.30 -10.32
C SER A 19 -17.60 8.64 -10.58
N LEU A 20 -18.38 8.74 -11.63
CA LEU A 20 -19.23 9.89 -11.93
C LEU A 20 -20.34 10.05 -10.90
N HIS A 21 -21.02 8.96 -10.51
CA HIS A 21 -22.03 8.94 -9.47
C HIS A 21 -21.51 9.48 -8.13
N ILE A 22 -20.29 9.05 -7.74
CA ILE A 22 -19.60 9.56 -6.55
C ILE A 22 -19.23 11.04 -6.71
N ARG A 23 -18.74 11.44 -7.88
CA ARG A 23 -18.36 12.84 -8.17
C ARG A 23 -19.56 13.79 -8.06
N GLU A 24 -20.75 13.33 -8.43
CA GLU A 24 -22.01 14.06 -8.27
C GLU A 24 -22.50 14.12 -6.80
N GLY A 25 -21.81 13.44 -5.88
CA GLY A 25 -22.17 13.40 -4.45
C GLY A 25 -23.36 12.49 -4.13
N LYS A 26 -23.71 11.59 -5.03
CA LYS A 26 -24.78 10.62 -4.83
C LYS A 26 -24.34 9.49 -3.89
N PRO A 27 -25.21 9.01 -2.97
CA PRO A 27 -24.87 7.91 -2.06
C PRO A 27 -24.57 6.60 -2.82
N LEU A 28 -23.59 5.82 -2.37
CA LEU A 28 -23.26 4.51 -2.94
C LEU A 28 -24.45 3.55 -2.97
N SER A 29 -25.34 3.65 -1.96
CA SER A 29 -26.55 2.82 -1.86
C SER A 29 -27.57 3.04 -3.00
N THR A 30 -27.46 4.13 -3.74
CA THR A 30 -28.32 4.46 -4.88
C THR A 30 -27.75 4.06 -6.23
N PHE A 31 -26.49 3.62 -6.27
CA PHE A 31 -25.88 3.10 -7.48
C PHE A 31 -26.38 1.70 -7.79
N LYS A 32 -26.84 1.48 -9.02
CA LYS A 32 -27.33 0.17 -9.47
C LYS A 32 -26.21 -0.56 -10.20
N CYS A 33 -25.59 -1.51 -9.50
CA CYS A 33 -24.58 -2.39 -10.12
C CYS A 33 -25.26 -3.36 -11.09
N ASN A 34 -24.63 -3.55 -12.26
CA ASN A 34 -24.98 -4.65 -13.17
C ASN A 34 -24.19 -5.94 -12.82
N GLY A 35 -23.21 -5.83 -11.91
CA GLY A 35 -22.41 -6.92 -11.38
C GLY A 35 -21.30 -7.42 -12.30
N LYS A 36 -21.08 -6.75 -13.43
CA LYS A 36 -20.01 -7.14 -14.38
C LYS A 36 -18.63 -6.68 -13.94
N GLU A 37 -18.50 -5.39 -13.59
CA GLU A 37 -17.24 -4.76 -13.18
C GLU A 37 -17.26 -4.33 -11.71
N VAL A 38 -18.43 -3.91 -11.20
CA VAL A 38 -18.59 -3.37 -9.86
C VAL A 38 -19.54 -4.22 -9.04
N GLN A 39 -19.15 -4.50 -7.79
CA GLN A 39 -20.00 -5.09 -6.78
C GLN A 39 -19.89 -4.26 -5.49
N ILE A 40 -21.02 -3.93 -4.89
CA ILE A 40 -21.07 -3.16 -3.64
C ILE A 40 -21.73 -4.04 -2.57
N PHE A 41 -20.98 -4.29 -1.51
CA PHE A 41 -21.40 -5.09 -0.36
C PHE A 41 -21.42 -4.27 0.92
N THR A 42 -21.99 -4.82 1.97
CA THR A 42 -21.88 -4.29 3.33
C THR A 42 -20.80 -5.06 4.10
N GLN A 43 -20.42 -4.56 5.27
CA GLN A 43 -19.44 -5.26 6.12
C GLN A 43 -19.86 -6.68 6.52
N LYS A 44 -21.19 -6.95 6.54
CA LYS A 44 -21.74 -8.28 6.88
C LYS A 44 -21.54 -9.32 5.77
N ASP A 45 -21.34 -8.84 4.55
CA ASP A 45 -21.23 -9.68 3.36
C ASP A 45 -19.76 -10.09 3.06
N ILE A 46 -18.81 -9.61 3.87
CA ILE A 46 -17.39 -9.88 3.67
C ILE A 46 -17.12 -11.36 3.89
N VAL A 47 -16.47 -11.98 2.91
CA VAL A 47 -15.93 -13.34 3.00
C VAL A 47 -14.42 -13.35 2.77
N ASP A 48 -13.73 -14.29 3.39
CA ASP A 48 -12.27 -14.41 3.34
C ASP A 48 -11.72 -14.43 1.90
N GLY A 49 -12.45 -15.05 0.98
CA GLY A 49 -12.09 -15.12 -0.43
C GLY A 49 -11.93 -13.77 -1.12
N MET A 50 -12.60 -12.71 -0.64
CA MET A 50 -12.48 -11.36 -1.22
C MET A 50 -11.06 -10.80 -1.06
N TYR A 51 -10.40 -11.11 0.07
CA TYR A 51 -9.05 -10.63 0.35
C TYR A 51 -7.99 -11.28 -0.55
N SER A 52 -8.18 -12.54 -0.94
CA SER A 52 -7.29 -13.26 -1.84
C SER A 52 -7.63 -13.06 -3.32
N TRP A 53 -8.86 -12.62 -3.62
CA TRP A 53 -9.30 -12.32 -4.96
C TRP A 53 -8.70 -11.02 -5.51
N ALA A 54 -8.50 -10.02 -4.64
CA ALA A 54 -8.03 -8.69 -5.03
C ALA A 54 -6.52 -8.68 -5.30
N ASP A 55 -6.10 -8.03 -6.36
CA ASP A 55 -4.69 -7.73 -6.62
C ASP A 55 -4.18 -6.67 -5.62
N GLN A 56 -5.08 -5.72 -5.24
CA GLN A 56 -4.80 -4.72 -4.22
C GLN A 56 -6.03 -4.42 -3.37
N ILE A 57 -5.80 -4.26 -2.07
CA ILE A 57 -6.81 -3.82 -1.12
C ILE A 57 -6.55 -2.35 -0.77
N ILE A 58 -7.59 -1.51 -0.82
CA ILE A 58 -7.48 -0.08 -0.57
C ILE A 58 -8.42 0.34 0.56
N CYS A 59 -7.88 1.06 1.52
CA CYS A 59 -8.61 1.58 2.67
C CYS A 59 -8.25 3.07 2.92
N ALA A 60 -8.91 3.68 3.90
CA ALA A 60 -8.70 5.08 4.24
C ALA A 60 -7.62 5.28 5.30
N THR A 61 -7.74 4.52 6.39
CA THR A 61 -6.96 4.78 7.60
C THR A 61 -5.80 3.80 7.76
N ASN A 62 -4.75 4.25 8.44
CA ASN A 62 -3.63 3.38 8.78
C ASN A 62 -4.05 2.24 9.72
N ASN A 63 -5.03 2.48 10.60
CA ASN A 63 -5.54 1.44 11.50
C ASN A 63 -6.20 0.31 10.70
N LYS A 64 -7.08 0.66 9.74
CA LYS A 64 -7.73 -0.33 8.87
C LYS A 64 -6.72 -1.05 7.99
N ARG A 65 -5.73 -0.33 7.43
CA ARG A 65 -4.62 -0.94 6.69
C ARG A 65 -3.89 -2.00 7.52
N ASN A 66 -3.52 -1.66 8.75
CA ASN A 66 -2.79 -2.58 9.62
C ASN A 66 -3.65 -3.80 10.01
N GLU A 67 -4.93 -3.59 10.33
CA GLU A 67 -5.89 -4.66 10.59
C GLU A 67 -5.96 -5.65 9.42
N ILE A 68 -6.14 -5.15 8.21
CA ILE A 68 -6.24 -5.98 7.00
C ILE A 68 -4.91 -6.68 6.71
N ASN A 69 -3.77 -5.98 6.79
CA ASN A 69 -2.46 -6.58 6.56
C ASN A 69 -2.20 -7.74 7.54
N ASN A 70 -2.49 -7.56 8.82
CA ASN A 70 -2.36 -8.61 9.83
C ASN A 70 -3.29 -9.79 9.55
N PHE A 71 -4.54 -9.52 9.17
CA PHE A 71 -5.51 -10.54 8.81
C PHE A 71 -5.05 -11.37 7.60
N VAL A 72 -4.60 -10.70 6.52
CA VAL A 72 -4.14 -11.39 5.31
C VAL A 72 -2.88 -12.22 5.61
N ARG A 73 -1.93 -11.70 6.39
CA ARG A 73 -0.73 -12.43 6.81
C ARG A 73 -1.09 -13.66 7.63
N TYR A 74 -2.03 -13.53 8.58
CA TYR A 74 -2.54 -14.66 9.36
C TYR A 74 -3.16 -15.74 8.46
N LYS A 75 -3.98 -15.35 7.46
CA LYS A 75 -4.58 -16.31 6.50
C LYS A 75 -3.55 -16.99 5.61
N LYS A 76 -2.43 -16.35 5.34
CA LYS A 76 -1.28 -16.95 4.63
C LYS A 76 -0.43 -17.86 5.52
N GLY A 77 -0.70 -17.93 6.81
CA GLY A 77 0.09 -18.70 7.79
C GLY A 77 1.40 -18.03 8.17
N PHE A 78 1.54 -16.72 7.94
CA PHE A 78 2.73 -15.98 8.30
C PHE A 78 2.71 -15.62 9.78
N ALA A 79 3.88 -15.61 10.41
CA ALA A 79 4.02 -15.23 11.81
C ALA A 79 3.63 -13.75 12.01
N PRO A 80 2.84 -13.41 13.06
CA PRO A 80 2.35 -12.06 13.25
C PRO A 80 3.46 -11.04 13.53
N GLU A 81 4.50 -11.45 14.25
CA GLU A 81 5.53 -10.54 14.77
C GLU A 81 6.80 -10.48 13.90
N THR A 82 6.96 -11.39 12.96
CA THR A 82 8.16 -11.47 12.11
C THR A 82 7.78 -11.44 10.63
N PRO A 83 8.55 -10.74 9.78
CA PRO A 83 8.39 -10.82 8.34
C PRO A 83 8.59 -12.24 7.83
N SER A 84 8.02 -12.54 6.69
CA SER A 84 8.13 -13.84 6.01
C SER A 84 8.55 -13.64 4.56
N ILE A 85 9.26 -14.61 3.99
CA ILE A 85 9.49 -14.65 2.54
C ILE A 85 8.14 -14.73 1.85
N GLY A 86 7.93 -13.89 0.81
CA GLY A 86 6.65 -13.74 0.14
C GLY A 86 5.72 -12.68 0.77
N ASP A 87 6.15 -11.99 1.85
CA ASP A 87 5.44 -10.82 2.35
C ASP A 87 5.49 -9.68 1.34
N LYS A 88 4.32 -9.09 1.04
CA LYS A 88 4.19 -7.92 0.18
C LYS A 88 4.48 -6.67 1.01
N ILE A 89 5.42 -5.85 0.55
CA ILE A 89 5.87 -4.64 1.25
C ILE A 89 5.84 -3.41 0.33
N ILE A 90 5.72 -2.22 0.93
CA ILE A 90 5.69 -0.93 0.24
C ILE A 90 6.68 0.04 0.89
N SER A 91 7.46 0.74 0.06
CA SER A 91 8.32 1.83 0.52
C SER A 91 7.50 3.04 0.96
N LEU A 92 7.85 3.64 2.10
CA LEU A 92 7.16 4.79 2.66
C LEU A 92 7.80 6.12 2.29
N LYS A 93 9.03 6.12 1.72
CA LYS A 93 9.80 7.31 1.35
C LYS A 93 10.48 7.15 -0.01
N ASN A 94 10.90 8.27 -0.59
CA ASN A 94 11.74 8.28 -1.78
C ASN A 94 13.22 8.12 -1.41
N HIS A 95 13.92 7.24 -2.12
CA HIS A 95 15.35 7.00 -2.00
C HIS A 95 15.94 6.93 -3.40
N TRP A 96 16.20 8.11 -3.97
CA TRP A 96 16.60 8.28 -5.37
C TRP A 96 17.96 7.63 -5.69
N ASP A 97 18.81 7.47 -4.69
CA ASP A 97 20.15 6.85 -4.84
C ASP A 97 20.10 5.31 -4.70
N CYS A 98 18.97 4.76 -4.27
CA CYS A 98 18.74 3.32 -4.20
C CYS A 98 18.12 2.83 -5.51
N ILE A 99 18.94 2.20 -6.35
CA ILE A 99 18.56 1.78 -7.71
C ILE A 99 18.38 0.27 -7.77
N SER A 100 17.41 -0.18 -8.55
CA SER A 100 17.12 -1.59 -8.80
C SER A 100 18.27 -2.30 -9.53
N SER A 101 18.27 -3.62 -9.51
CA SER A 101 19.37 -4.44 -10.07
C SER A 101 19.61 -4.23 -11.56
N ARG A 102 18.56 -3.90 -12.33
CA ARG A 102 18.70 -3.57 -13.76
C ARG A 102 19.03 -2.11 -14.01
N GLY A 103 18.88 -1.24 -13.00
CA GLY A 103 19.07 0.19 -13.14
C GLY A 103 17.83 0.95 -13.62
N ASP A 104 16.70 0.28 -13.80
CA ASP A 104 15.48 0.87 -14.39
C ASP A 104 14.68 1.71 -13.40
N TRP A 105 14.75 1.38 -12.09
CA TRP A 105 13.92 1.97 -11.06
C TRP A 105 14.71 2.51 -9.88
N ALA A 106 14.37 3.72 -9.44
CA ALA A 106 14.76 4.19 -8.11
C ALA A 106 13.73 3.73 -7.07
N LEU A 107 14.17 3.52 -5.83
CA LEU A 107 13.27 3.16 -4.73
C LEU A 107 12.43 4.37 -4.32
N THR A 108 11.24 4.47 -4.90
CA THR A 108 10.31 5.58 -4.65
C THR A 108 9.27 5.25 -3.59
N ASN A 109 8.69 6.30 -3.02
CA ASN A 109 7.52 6.19 -2.16
C ASN A 109 6.37 5.53 -2.92
N GLY A 110 5.85 4.42 -2.40
CA GLY A 110 4.81 3.65 -3.07
C GLY A 110 5.33 2.46 -3.89
N ALA A 111 6.65 2.28 -4.06
CA ALA A 111 7.20 1.08 -4.69
C ALA A 111 6.81 -0.17 -3.89
N ILE A 112 6.14 -1.11 -4.55
CA ILE A 112 5.63 -2.36 -3.97
C ILE A 112 6.42 -3.54 -4.51
N GLY A 113 6.72 -4.50 -3.65
CA GLY A 113 7.36 -5.76 -4.04
C GLY A 113 7.23 -6.82 -2.96
N GLU A 114 7.81 -7.98 -3.21
CA GLU A 114 7.80 -9.13 -2.30
C GLU A 114 9.17 -9.38 -1.67
N ILE A 115 9.18 -9.74 -0.40
CA ILE A 115 10.39 -10.18 0.30
C ILE A 115 10.83 -11.54 -0.26
N THR A 116 12.03 -11.61 -0.81
CA THR A 116 12.62 -12.87 -1.29
C THR A 116 13.74 -13.41 -0.39
N TYR A 117 14.28 -12.56 0.47
CA TYR A 117 15.27 -12.89 1.48
C TYR A 117 15.19 -11.89 2.62
N PHE A 118 15.47 -12.31 3.84
CA PHE A 118 15.71 -11.38 4.95
C PHE A 118 16.64 -11.96 6.03
N SER A 119 17.28 -11.06 6.77
CA SER A 119 18.12 -11.36 7.92
C SER A 119 18.07 -10.18 8.91
N ASN A 120 17.77 -10.45 10.15
CA ASN A 120 17.68 -9.43 11.19
C ASN A 120 19.02 -9.25 11.90
N ARG A 121 19.33 -8.02 12.27
CA ARG A 121 20.49 -7.68 13.10
C ARG A 121 20.26 -6.39 13.87
N ASN A 122 21.05 -6.18 14.92
CA ASN A 122 21.13 -4.91 15.62
C ASN A 122 22.26 -4.06 15.03
N VAL A 123 21.97 -2.77 14.82
CA VAL A 123 22.96 -1.76 14.43
C VAL A 123 23.20 -0.83 15.61
N PHE A 124 24.46 -0.74 16.02
CA PHE A 124 24.87 0.23 17.04
C PHE A 124 25.21 1.55 16.37
N VAL A 125 24.67 2.62 16.92
CA VAL A 125 24.90 4.00 16.47
C VAL A 125 25.46 4.83 17.63
N PRO A 126 26.10 5.97 17.35
CA PRO A 126 26.59 6.86 18.42
C PRO A 126 25.47 7.24 19.40
N PHE A 127 25.79 7.35 20.67
CA PHE A 127 24.85 7.66 21.76
C PHE A 127 24.02 8.92 21.52
N TYR A 128 24.57 9.93 20.86
CA TYR A 128 23.85 11.16 20.53
C TYR A 128 22.75 10.95 19.44
N ILE A 129 22.73 9.80 18.77
CA ILE A 129 21.68 9.40 17.82
C ILE A 129 20.66 8.52 18.53
N SER A 130 21.09 7.46 19.21
CA SER A 130 20.23 6.57 19.97
C SER A 130 21.00 5.91 21.11
N GLU A 131 20.36 5.85 22.28
CA GLU A 131 20.90 5.17 23.47
C GLU A 131 20.86 3.65 23.32
N ASN A 132 19.96 3.13 22.48
CA ASN A 132 19.77 1.72 22.25
C ASN A 132 20.15 1.34 20.83
N PRO A 133 20.58 0.09 20.59
CA PRO A 133 20.78 -0.41 19.24
C PRO A 133 19.46 -0.37 18.45
N ILE A 134 19.58 -0.16 17.15
CA ILE A 134 18.46 -0.13 16.22
C ILE A 134 18.34 -1.52 15.59
N GLU A 135 17.17 -2.14 15.74
CA GLU A 135 16.88 -3.39 15.05
C GLU A 135 16.56 -3.12 13.58
N VAL A 136 17.35 -3.72 12.70
CA VAL A 136 17.21 -3.58 11.25
C VAL A 136 17.10 -4.94 10.58
N MET A 137 16.47 -4.95 9.42
CA MET A 137 16.34 -6.12 8.57
C MET A 137 17.04 -5.85 7.24
N THR A 138 17.98 -6.69 6.86
CA THR A 138 18.50 -6.72 5.49
C THR A 138 17.59 -7.61 4.66
N THR A 139 17.08 -7.12 3.53
CA THR A 139 16.16 -7.85 2.66
C THR A 139 16.45 -7.66 1.19
N ASN A 140 15.98 -8.60 0.38
CA ASN A 140 15.83 -8.40 -1.06
C ASN A 140 14.33 -8.27 -1.36
N MET A 141 13.97 -7.28 -2.18
CA MET A 141 12.60 -7.03 -2.60
C MET A 141 12.49 -7.24 -4.11
N LYS A 142 11.61 -8.15 -4.53
CA LYS A 142 11.30 -8.43 -5.93
C LYS A 142 10.11 -7.59 -6.37
N LEU A 143 10.24 -6.88 -7.49
CA LEU A 143 9.17 -6.12 -8.14
C LEU A 143 8.33 -7.00 -9.07
N GLU A 144 7.16 -6.53 -9.48
CA GLU A 144 6.24 -7.24 -10.39
C GLU A 144 6.86 -7.53 -11.77
N ASP A 145 7.72 -6.64 -12.28
CA ASP A 145 8.43 -6.81 -13.56
C ASP A 145 9.65 -7.74 -13.48
N ASN A 146 9.81 -8.46 -12.35
CA ASN A 146 10.94 -9.32 -12.02
C ASN A 146 12.28 -8.60 -11.86
N ASP A 147 12.30 -7.28 -11.71
CA ASP A 147 13.47 -6.57 -11.21
C ASP A 147 13.55 -6.66 -9.68
N ASN A 148 14.68 -6.35 -9.09
CA ASN A 148 14.92 -6.50 -7.67
C ASN A 148 15.63 -5.29 -7.07
N PHE A 149 15.30 -4.98 -5.83
CA PHE A 149 16.17 -4.24 -4.94
C PHE A 149 16.87 -5.22 -4.01
N ASN A 150 18.20 -5.21 -4.02
CA ASN A 150 19.01 -6.12 -3.22
C ASN A 150 19.60 -5.42 -2.01
N GLN A 151 19.79 -6.17 -0.91
CA GLN A 151 20.46 -5.71 0.31
C GLN A 151 19.85 -4.42 0.90
N LEU A 152 18.54 -4.24 0.77
CA LEU A 152 17.84 -3.14 1.42
C LEU A 152 17.97 -3.25 2.94
N LEU A 153 18.37 -2.17 3.60
CA LEU A 153 18.41 -2.09 5.05
C LEU A 153 17.12 -1.46 5.56
N LEU A 154 16.18 -2.27 6.07
CA LEU A 154 14.88 -1.83 6.52
C LEU A 154 14.86 -1.60 8.04
N ASP A 155 14.10 -0.58 8.45
CA ASP A 155 13.68 -0.40 9.84
C ASP A 155 12.69 -1.51 10.23
N TYR A 156 13.15 -2.47 11.03
CA TYR A 156 12.35 -3.62 11.45
C TYR A 156 11.11 -3.21 12.24
N LYS A 157 11.27 -2.25 13.15
CA LYS A 157 10.17 -1.74 13.97
C LYS A 157 9.13 -1.00 13.13
N CYS A 158 9.56 -0.22 12.14
CA CYS A 158 8.65 0.43 11.21
C CYS A 158 7.81 -0.60 10.44
N LEU A 159 8.43 -1.66 9.93
CA LEU A 159 7.74 -2.70 9.18
C LEU A 159 6.73 -3.48 10.04
N THR A 160 7.12 -3.90 11.24
CA THR A 160 6.33 -4.82 12.07
C THR A 160 5.22 -4.14 12.88
N ILE A 161 5.49 -2.97 13.45
CA ILE A 161 4.53 -2.24 14.30
C ILE A 161 4.13 -0.87 13.78
N GLY A 162 4.65 -0.46 12.61
CA GLY A 162 4.28 0.80 11.96
C GLY A 162 4.86 2.07 12.61
N VAL A 163 5.86 1.93 13.49
CA VAL A 163 6.51 3.05 14.20
C VAL A 163 7.99 3.05 13.88
N PRO A 164 8.54 4.08 13.21
CA PRO A 164 9.97 4.16 12.94
C PRO A 164 10.81 4.09 14.22
N ALA A 165 11.91 3.36 14.17
CA ALA A 165 12.86 3.26 15.28
C ALA A 165 13.57 4.59 15.56
N LEU A 166 13.72 5.42 14.51
CA LEU A 166 14.38 6.72 14.56
C LEU A 166 13.43 7.85 14.16
N SER A 167 13.50 8.96 14.86
CA SER A 167 12.88 10.23 14.44
C SER A 167 13.56 10.77 13.17
N SER A 168 12.89 11.66 12.44
CA SER A 168 13.46 12.29 11.23
C SER A 168 14.77 13.03 11.52
N LYS A 169 14.91 13.65 12.70
CA LYS A 169 16.15 14.30 13.15
C LYS A 169 17.30 13.30 13.29
N GLN A 170 17.04 12.16 13.93
CA GLN A 170 18.02 11.10 14.13
C GLN A 170 18.44 10.45 12.81
N GLN A 171 17.49 10.21 11.90
CA GLN A 171 17.79 9.71 10.55
C GLN A 171 18.71 10.68 9.78
N TYR A 172 18.40 11.99 9.85
CA TYR A 172 19.26 13.02 9.25
C TYR A 172 20.67 13.03 9.85
N GLN A 173 20.80 12.92 11.18
CA GLN A 173 22.08 12.83 11.85
C GLN A 173 22.87 11.58 11.44
N MET A 174 22.19 10.43 11.29
CA MET A 174 22.78 9.18 10.87
C MET A 174 23.32 9.27 9.44
N ASN A 175 22.53 9.74 8.49
CA ASN A 175 22.90 9.88 7.08
C ASN A 175 24.04 10.91 6.85
N ASN A 176 24.22 11.86 7.75
CA ASN A 176 25.31 12.85 7.68
C ASN A 176 26.53 12.47 8.52
N SER A 177 26.54 11.31 9.16
CA SER A 177 27.64 10.85 9.99
C SER A 177 28.53 9.86 9.20
N LYS A 178 29.80 10.20 9.01
CA LYS A 178 30.78 9.28 8.42
C LYS A 178 31.06 8.03 9.26
N MET A 179 30.60 8.01 10.52
CA MET A 179 30.82 6.93 11.48
C MET A 179 29.63 5.95 11.57
N CYS A 180 28.55 6.22 10.87
CA CYS A 180 27.34 5.40 10.89
C CYS A 180 27.05 4.84 9.50
N PRO A 181 26.41 3.67 9.41
CA PRO A 181 25.73 3.27 8.18
C PRO A 181 24.58 4.22 7.89
N ASP A 182 24.08 4.22 6.65
CA ASP A 182 22.87 4.97 6.29
C ASP A 182 21.68 4.57 7.16
N ALA A 183 20.78 5.51 7.40
CA ALA A 183 19.56 5.23 8.14
C ALA A 183 18.72 4.17 7.42
N PRO A 184 18.12 3.22 8.15
CA PRO A 184 17.33 2.17 7.56
C PRO A 184 16.08 2.74 6.86
N TYR A 185 15.69 2.10 5.77
CA TYR A 185 14.52 2.46 4.98
C TYR A 185 13.22 2.12 5.71
N GLU A 186 12.24 2.99 5.59
CA GLU A 186 10.91 2.79 6.17
C GLU A 186 10.00 2.05 5.19
N PHE A 187 9.48 0.92 5.62
CA PHE A 187 8.53 0.09 4.88
C PHE A 187 7.32 -0.28 5.73
N ALA A 188 6.24 -0.69 5.05
CA ALA A 188 5.06 -1.30 5.67
C ALA A 188 4.62 -2.52 4.86
N TYR A 189 3.80 -3.39 5.45
CA TYR A 189 3.12 -4.45 4.69
C TYR A 189 2.12 -3.84 3.70
N ALA A 190 1.94 -4.47 2.54
CA ALA A 190 1.27 -3.90 1.38
C ALA A 190 0.13 -4.76 0.81
N TYR A 191 -0.41 -5.71 1.53
CA TYR A 191 -1.65 -6.39 1.10
C TYR A 191 -2.82 -5.42 1.06
N ALA A 192 -2.89 -4.52 2.04
CA ALA A 192 -3.72 -3.34 2.01
C ALA A 192 -2.87 -2.08 2.09
N ILE A 193 -3.24 -1.05 1.33
CA ILE A 193 -2.61 0.27 1.35
C ILE A 193 -3.66 1.35 1.53
N THR A 194 -3.23 2.53 1.98
CA THR A 194 -4.15 3.67 2.03
C THR A 194 -4.36 4.24 0.64
N CYS A 195 -5.52 4.84 0.41
CA CYS A 195 -5.89 5.45 -0.86
C CYS A 195 -4.85 6.50 -1.33
N TRP A 196 -4.23 7.22 -0.40
CA TRP A 196 -3.16 8.18 -0.71
C TRP A 196 -1.91 7.52 -1.29
N LYS A 197 -1.58 6.32 -0.79
CA LYS A 197 -0.47 5.52 -1.34
C LYS A 197 -0.81 4.84 -2.66
N ALA A 198 -2.10 4.68 -2.96
CA ALA A 198 -2.58 4.11 -4.21
C ALA A 198 -2.61 5.14 -5.36
N GLN A 199 -2.42 6.43 -5.09
CA GLN A 199 -2.42 7.46 -6.13
C GLN A 199 -1.32 7.23 -7.15
N GLY A 200 -1.68 7.26 -8.44
CA GLY A 200 -0.75 7.01 -9.55
C GLY A 200 -0.61 5.54 -9.95
N SER A 201 -1.12 4.61 -9.15
CA SER A 201 -1.13 3.18 -9.47
C SER A 201 -2.53 2.70 -9.86
N GLU A 202 -2.60 1.58 -10.56
CA GLU A 202 -3.83 0.94 -11.03
C GLU A 202 -3.68 -0.58 -10.93
N TRP A 203 -4.76 -1.28 -10.65
CA TRP A 203 -4.80 -2.75 -10.53
C TRP A 203 -6.05 -3.32 -11.19
N ASN A 204 -5.96 -4.52 -11.74
CA ASN A 204 -7.09 -5.14 -12.43
C ASN A 204 -8.26 -5.39 -11.46
N LYS A 205 -7.97 -5.88 -10.25
CA LYS A 205 -8.97 -6.22 -9.23
C LYS A 205 -8.71 -5.49 -7.93
N VAL A 206 -9.60 -4.61 -7.54
CA VAL A 206 -9.49 -3.84 -6.31
C VAL A 206 -10.60 -4.22 -5.33
N LEU A 207 -10.22 -4.44 -4.07
CA LEU A 207 -11.12 -4.49 -2.92
C LEU A 207 -11.01 -3.18 -2.15
N GLY A 208 -12.05 -2.37 -2.16
CA GLY A 208 -12.08 -1.08 -1.50
C GLY A 208 -12.97 -1.06 -0.26
N PHE A 209 -12.60 -0.30 0.75
CA PHE A 209 -13.38 -0.12 1.97
C PHE A 209 -13.83 1.32 2.12
N GLU A 210 -15.14 1.56 2.22
CA GLU A 210 -15.67 2.84 2.68
C GLU A 210 -15.59 2.89 4.20
N GLU A 211 -14.92 3.93 4.73
CA GLU A 211 -14.73 4.13 6.16
C GLU A 211 -15.43 5.41 6.64
N ASN A 212 -15.70 5.49 7.94
CA ASN A 212 -16.09 6.76 8.56
C ASN A 212 -14.85 7.62 8.73
N PHE A 213 -14.75 8.65 7.91
CA PHE A 213 -13.69 9.63 8.06
C PHE A 213 -14.09 10.69 9.11
N PRO A 214 -13.09 11.22 9.83
CA PRO A 214 -13.27 12.49 10.55
C PRO A 214 -13.29 13.69 9.59
N PHE A 215 -13.36 13.46 8.27
CA PHE A 215 -13.32 14.45 7.19
C PHE A 215 -14.72 14.91 6.82
N ASP A 216 -14.78 16.07 6.19
CA ASP A 216 -16.00 16.59 5.58
C ASP A 216 -16.44 15.74 4.38
N LYS A 217 -17.68 15.99 3.93
CA LYS A 217 -18.30 15.25 2.82
C LYS A 217 -17.50 15.37 1.50
N GLU A 218 -16.84 16.50 1.27
CA GLU A 218 -16.07 16.72 0.05
C GLU A 218 -14.79 15.88 0.03
N THR A 219 -14.09 15.79 1.15
CA THR A 219 -12.90 14.93 1.29
C THR A 219 -13.27 13.45 1.19
N HIS A 220 -14.40 13.04 1.79
CA HIS A 220 -14.92 11.68 1.67
C HIS A 220 -15.23 11.33 0.20
N LYS A 221 -15.89 12.23 -0.52
CA LYS A 221 -16.19 12.08 -1.95
C LYS A 221 -14.91 11.92 -2.78
N LYS A 222 -13.89 12.74 -2.54
CA LYS A 222 -12.58 12.64 -3.21
C LYS A 222 -11.89 11.31 -2.92
N TYR A 223 -12.00 10.83 -1.69
CA TYR A 223 -11.49 9.51 -1.30
C TYR A 223 -12.15 8.39 -2.11
N LEU A 224 -13.49 8.31 -2.09
CA LEU A 224 -14.23 7.27 -2.81
C LEU A 224 -13.99 7.33 -4.33
N TYR A 225 -13.92 8.53 -4.90
CA TYR A 225 -13.59 8.73 -6.31
C TYR A 225 -12.18 8.18 -6.62
N THR A 226 -11.18 8.55 -5.82
CA THR A 226 -9.80 8.09 -6.01
C THR A 226 -9.71 6.57 -5.86
N LEU A 227 -10.35 5.99 -4.85
CA LEU A 227 -10.39 4.55 -4.65
C LEU A 227 -10.99 3.83 -5.85
N THR A 228 -12.16 4.28 -6.32
CA THR A 228 -12.89 3.67 -7.44
C THR A 228 -12.05 3.66 -8.71
N THR A 229 -11.34 4.75 -8.98
CA THR A 229 -10.49 4.89 -10.17
C THR A 229 -9.17 4.14 -10.09
N ARG A 230 -8.92 3.34 -9.05
CA ARG A 230 -7.74 2.46 -8.95
C ARG A 230 -7.98 1.08 -9.58
N ALA A 231 -9.23 0.73 -9.85
CA ALA A 231 -9.58 -0.52 -10.51
C ALA A 231 -9.67 -0.33 -12.03
N SER A 232 -9.02 -1.19 -12.82
CA SER A 232 -9.12 -1.18 -14.28
C SER A 232 -10.16 -2.16 -14.81
N GLU A 233 -10.38 -3.30 -14.13
CA GLU A 233 -11.30 -4.34 -14.59
C GLU A 233 -12.44 -4.63 -13.62
N LYS A 234 -12.13 -4.78 -12.34
CA LYS A 234 -13.08 -5.23 -11.32
C LYS A 234 -12.92 -4.46 -10.02
N LEU A 235 -14.02 -4.02 -9.47
CA LEU A 235 -14.09 -3.37 -8.16
C LEU A 235 -15.09 -4.07 -7.26
N VAL A 236 -14.64 -4.50 -6.11
CA VAL A 236 -15.50 -4.84 -4.97
C VAL A 236 -15.39 -3.72 -3.95
N LEU A 237 -16.50 -3.07 -3.63
CA LEU A 237 -16.54 -1.98 -2.67
C LEU A 237 -17.37 -2.39 -1.45
N ILE A 238 -16.74 -2.37 -0.28
CA ILE A 238 -17.39 -2.63 1.00
C ILE A 238 -17.84 -1.30 1.57
N ARG A 239 -19.14 -1.07 1.58
CA ARG A 239 -19.72 0.13 2.20
C ARG A 239 -19.93 -0.06 3.70
N LYS A 240 -19.92 1.05 4.42
CA LYS A 240 -20.26 1.13 5.84
C LYS A 240 -21.75 0.92 6.10
#